data_d7ce170f3628b1493c65f59e90fc3045
#
_entry.id   d7ce170f3628b1493c65f59e90fc3045
#
_cell.length_a   1.000
_cell.length_b   1.000
_cell.length_c   1.000
_cell.angle_alpha   90.00
_cell.angle_beta   90.00
_cell.angle_gamma   90.00
#
_symmetry.space_group_name_H-M   'P 1'
#
loop_
_entity.id
_entity.type
_entity.pdbx_description
1 polymer ?
#
loop_
_entity_poly.entity_id
_entity_poly.type
_entity_poly.pdbx_seq_one_letter_code
_entity_poly.pdbx_strand_id
1 'polypeptide(L)'
;RDVAPSRGLGDVYKRQEALDLVAAAGFSTTSFIVQQAYVDIRYKWFGFFAGSREQNSPLLNQELSSGGMTWSGNARPIPQVQIGIPEYVQLLPRLGLKGEISYGWFTDNKYQREQVGEKYWYTKSIKYHHKEGFLRIGIPKGKWQLELGMTLDTQFGGYKIGGSESGDLGNGWKDYVRVFFPGHGREDGPVGEHLAFQGNFLGSEYIKMTYRPKENFSISAYLDNHFDDFSAMAKLNGWDGLWGVEYKSNHRQAINGIVIEYLQTTNMSGPLHGLQNSVVGKTGGADNYYNNGYYPGWAHWGMAIANPLIASPIYNKDGDMSFKYNRVKALHLGWSGDISSEWRYVAKLSHNRTWGTPHRPICLLYTSPSP
;
A
#
# COMPACT_ATOMS: atom_id res chain seq x y z
N ARG A 1 12.45 -13.13 17.43
CA ARG A 1 12.52 -14.64 17.37
C ARG A 1 12.68 -14.98 15.90
N ASP A 2 13.77 -15.68 15.61
CA ASP A 2 14.26 -15.99 14.29
C ASP A 2 13.26 -16.84 13.51
N VAL A 3 12.84 -16.34 12.36
CA VAL A 3 12.24 -17.19 11.34
C VAL A 3 13.41 -17.82 10.58
N ALA A 4 13.70 -19.07 10.90
CA ALA A 4 14.72 -19.83 10.21
C ALA A 4 14.40 -19.97 8.72
N PRO A 5 15.37 -19.86 7.81
CA PRO A 5 15.13 -20.06 6.39
C PRO A 5 14.77 -21.53 6.15
N SER A 6 13.65 -21.74 5.46
CA SER A 6 13.17 -23.07 5.10
C SER A 6 14.18 -23.83 4.24
N ARG A 7 14.69 -24.94 4.71
CA ARG A 7 15.41 -25.92 3.93
C ARG A 7 14.41 -26.84 3.19
N GLY A 8 14.62 -26.96 1.91
CA GLY A 8 14.33 -28.01 0.96
C GLY A 8 13.12 -28.93 1.12
N LEU A 9 12.41 -29.14 0.01
CA LEU A 9 11.62 -30.32 -0.40
C LEU A 9 11.34 -31.35 0.70
N GLY A 10 10.21 -31.22 1.39
CA GLY A 10 9.78 -32.21 2.35
C GLY A 10 8.61 -31.84 3.26
N ASP A 11 8.33 -30.55 3.46
CA ASP A 11 7.27 -30.13 4.37
C ASP A 11 5.91 -30.06 3.66
N VAL A 12 5.11 -31.08 3.87
CA VAL A 12 3.82 -31.25 3.22
C VAL A 12 2.74 -30.32 3.79
N TYR A 13 2.92 -29.81 5.01
CA TYR A 13 2.00 -28.87 5.66
C TYR A 13 2.75 -27.89 6.56
N LYS A 14 2.67 -26.60 6.26
CA LYS A 14 2.98 -25.56 7.22
C LYS A 14 1.68 -24.85 7.62
N ARG A 15 1.34 -24.95 8.88
CA ARG A 15 0.28 -24.17 9.50
C ARG A 15 0.93 -23.13 10.38
N GLN A 16 0.64 -21.87 10.16
CA GLN A 16 1.07 -20.77 11.01
C GLN A 16 -0.15 -20.13 11.64
N GLU A 17 -0.15 -20.06 12.94
CA GLU A 17 -1.13 -19.32 13.74
C GLU A 17 -0.36 -18.27 14.54
N ALA A 18 -0.83 -17.03 14.50
CA ALA A 18 -0.26 -15.97 15.29
C ALA A 18 -1.34 -15.09 15.90
N LEU A 19 -1.12 -14.68 17.11
CA LEU A 19 -1.93 -13.74 17.87
C LEU A 19 -1.03 -12.71 18.52
N ASP A 20 -1.09 -11.46 18.03
CA ASP A 20 -0.40 -10.33 18.63
C ASP A 20 -1.38 -9.45 19.40
N LEU A 21 -1.12 -9.30 20.67
CA LEU A 21 -1.93 -8.51 21.59
C LEU A 21 -1.12 -7.33 22.08
N VAL A 22 -1.66 -6.13 21.87
CA VAL A 22 -1.06 -4.89 22.33
C VAL A 22 -1.97 -4.24 23.37
N ALA A 23 -1.46 -4.04 24.56
CA ALA A 23 -2.11 -3.25 25.59
C ALA A 23 -1.82 -1.77 25.32
N ALA A 24 -2.85 -0.99 25.00
CA ALA A 24 -2.72 0.45 24.83
C ALA A 24 -2.89 1.15 26.18
N ALA A 25 -1.85 1.82 26.64
CA ALA A 25 -1.91 2.71 27.80
C ALA A 25 -2.23 4.14 27.37
N GLY A 26 -3.34 4.71 27.82
CA GLY A 26 -3.72 6.12 27.67
C GLY A 26 -4.63 6.46 26.48
N PHE A 27 -5.54 7.40 26.67
CA PHE A 27 -6.41 8.12 25.71
C PHE A 27 -7.33 7.32 24.78
N SER A 28 -7.46 6.03 24.90
CA SER A 28 -8.36 5.22 24.12
C SER A 28 -9.47 4.66 24.98
N THR A 29 -10.71 4.68 24.50
CA THR A 29 -11.85 3.99 25.11
C THR A 29 -11.68 2.46 25.06
N THR A 30 -10.68 1.94 24.38
CA THR A 30 -10.33 0.53 24.27
C THR A 30 -8.99 0.30 24.94
N SER A 31 -9.01 -0.35 26.07
CA SER A 31 -7.80 -0.75 26.84
C SER A 31 -7.05 -1.92 26.21
N PHE A 32 -7.57 -2.52 25.15
CA PHE A 32 -7.05 -3.73 24.54
C PHE A 32 -7.21 -3.72 23.02
N ILE A 33 -6.13 -3.98 22.29
CA ILE A 33 -6.11 -4.00 20.83
C ILE A 33 -5.49 -5.32 20.37
N VAL A 34 -6.19 -6.02 19.48
CA VAL A 34 -5.63 -7.14 18.72
C VAL A 34 -5.01 -6.56 17.44
N GLN A 35 -3.69 -6.51 17.37
CA GLN A 35 -2.97 -6.01 16.21
C GLN A 35 -2.94 -7.06 15.11
N GLN A 36 -2.62 -8.30 15.43
CA GLN A 36 -2.60 -9.40 14.49
C GLN A 36 -3.26 -10.65 15.11
N ALA A 37 -4.12 -11.29 14.33
CA ALA A 37 -4.70 -12.59 14.62
C ALA A 37 -5.04 -13.26 13.30
N TYR A 38 -4.36 -14.34 12.94
CA TYR A 38 -4.55 -14.99 11.66
C TYR A 38 -4.19 -16.48 11.66
N VAL A 39 -4.68 -17.16 10.62
CA VAL A 39 -4.29 -18.51 10.24
C VAL A 39 -3.71 -18.45 8.82
N ASP A 40 -2.52 -19.00 8.61
CA ASP A 40 -1.84 -19.12 7.33
C ASP A 40 -1.55 -20.60 7.06
N ILE A 41 -2.22 -21.16 6.06
CA ILE A 41 -2.13 -22.58 5.68
C ILE A 41 -1.48 -22.65 4.30
N ARG A 42 -0.40 -23.41 4.18
CA ARG A 42 0.34 -23.60 2.93
C ARG A 42 0.45 -25.06 2.58
N TYR A 43 0.07 -25.38 1.34
CA TYR A 43 0.20 -26.73 0.80
C TYR A 43 0.80 -26.69 -0.60
N LYS A 44 2.00 -27.19 -0.75
CA LYS A 44 2.77 -27.11 -2.00
C LYS A 44 2.88 -25.64 -2.45
N TRP A 45 2.26 -25.33 -3.59
CA TRP A 45 2.22 -23.99 -4.17
C TRP A 45 1.01 -23.16 -3.74
N PHE A 46 0.02 -23.77 -3.09
CA PHE A 46 -1.23 -23.11 -2.69
C PHE A 46 -1.10 -22.53 -1.27
N GLY A 47 -1.60 -21.32 -1.09
CA GLY A 47 -1.75 -20.64 0.18
C GLY A 47 -3.22 -20.29 0.46
N PHE A 48 -3.61 -20.44 1.72
CA PHE A 48 -4.85 -19.94 2.29
C PHE A 48 -4.51 -19.15 3.53
N PHE A 49 -5.01 -17.93 3.61
CA PHE A 49 -4.85 -17.06 4.75
C PHE A 49 -6.21 -16.53 5.20
N ALA A 50 -6.45 -16.42 6.51
CA ALA A 50 -7.63 -15.80 7.08
C ALA A 50 -7.28 -15.06 8.37
N GLY A 51 -7.68 -13.80 8.47
CA GLY A 51 -7.46 -12.96 9.63
C GLY A 51 -6.80 -11.62 9.32
N SER A 52 -6.14 -11.04 10.32
CA SER A 52 -5.41 -9.77 10.23
C SER A 52 -3.92 -10.00 10.42
N ARG A 53 -3.10 -9.58 9.49
CA ARG A 53 -1.64 -9.57 9.55
C ARG A 53 -1.11 -8.33 8.87
N GLU A 54 -0.06 -7.73 9.40
CA GLU A 54 0.65 -6.64 8.76
C GLU A 54 1.06 -7.01 7.34
N GLN A 55 0.75 -6.10 6.40
CA GLN A 55 1.09 -6.25 5.00
C GLN A 55 2.05 -5.15 4.60
N ASN A 56 3.11 -5.54 3.93
CA ASN A 56 4.11 -4.63 3.39
C ASN A 56 4.23 -4.86 1.88
N SER A 57 4.75 -3.88 1.18
CA SER A 57 5.00 -4.00 -0.25
C SER A 57 5.90 -5.21 -0.56
N PRO A 58 5.49 -6.07 -1.51
CA PRO A 58 6.08 -7.41 -1.65
C PRO A 58 7.51 -7.44 -2.16
N LEU A 59 8.01 -6.39 -2.82
CA LEU A 59 9.36 -6.35 -3.40
C LEU A 59 10.35 -5.48 -2.61
N LEU A 60 9.89 -4.77 -1.58
CA LEU A 60 10.73 -3.87 -0.78
C LEU A 60 11.43 -4.60 0.37
N ASN A 61 12.47 -4.01 0.87
CA ASN A 61 13.12 -4.46 2.11
C ASN A 61 12.22 -4.14 3.30
N GLN A 62 11.70 -5.17 3.95
CA GLN A 62 10.71 -5.04 5.05
C GLN A 62 11.24 -4.29 6.26
N GLU A 63 12.56 -4.28 6.44
CA GLU A 63 13.19 -3.69 7.61
C GLU A 63 13.73 -2.29 7.34
N LEU A 64 14.32 -2.06 6.16
CA LEU A 64 15.07 -0.85 5.86
C LEU A 64 14.32 0.15 4.99
N SER A 65 13.30 -0.27 4.23
CA SER A 65 12.50 0.62 3.40
C SER A 65 11.68 1.61 4.23
N SER A 66 11.34 2.73 3.65
CA SER A 66 10.36 3.68 4.18
C SER A 66 8.92 3.15 4.16
N GLY A 67 8.65 2.14 3.33
CA GLY A 67 7.35 1.55 3.07
C GLY A 67 6.88 1.76 1.62
N GLY A 68 6.01 0.89 1.13
CA GLY A 68 5.49 0.97 -0.24
C GLY A 68 4.46 2.07 -0.45
N MET A 69 4.18 2.35 -1.72
CA MET A 69 3.22 3.39 -2.11
C MET A 69 1.77 2.99 -1.81
N THR A 70 1.43 1.71 -1.87
CA THR A 70 0.08 1.20 -1.58
C THR A 70 0.02 0.54 -0.20
N TRP A 71 1.06 -0.22 0.19
CA TRP A 71 1.16 -0.94 1.45
C TRP A 71 2.49 -0.68 2.14
N SER A 72 2.46 -0.41 3.45
CA SER A 72 3.68 -0.09 4.20
C SER A 72 3.76 -0.70 5.61
N GLY A 73 2.69 -1.35 6.08
CA GLY A 73 2.58 -1.80 7.47
C GLY A 73 2.29 -0.67 8.47
N ASN A 74 2.04 0.56 8.01
CA ASN A 74 1.83 1.73 8.88
C ASN A 74 0.45 1.75 9.55
N ALA A 75 -0.60 1.25 8.86
CA ALA A 75 -1.95 1.15 9.40
C ALA A 75 -2.20 -0.20 10.08
N ARG A 76 -3.22 -0.27 10.94
CA ARG A 76 -3.71 -1.54 11.45
C ARG A 76 -4.09 -2.46 10.30
N PRO A 77 -3.75 -3.76 10.36
CA PRO A 77 -4.08 -4.70 9.30
C PRO A 77 -5.59 -4.78 9.04
N ILE A 78 -5.95 -4.92 7.79
CA ILE A 78 -7.33 -5.17 7.38
C ILE A 78 -7.59 -6.68 7.47
N PRO A 79 -8.61 -7.13 8.24
CA PRO A 79 -9.00 -8.53 8.26
C PRO A 79 -9.51 -8.97 6.89
N GLN A 80 -9.02 -10.12 6.43
CA GLN A 80 -9.31 -10.63 5.10
C GLN A 80 -9.18 -12.15 5.01
N VAL A 81 -9.79 -12.71 3.99
CA VAL A 81 -9.57 -14.09 3.53
C VAL A 81 -8.86 -14.03 2.19
N GLN A 82 -7.74 -14.72 2.08
CA GLN A 82 -6.84 -14.67 0.92
C GLN A 82 -6.53 -16.10 0.44
N ILE A 83 -6.47 -16.25 -0.86
CA ILE A 83 -6.06 -17.49 -1.53
C ILE A 83 -5.09 -17.16 -2.66
N GLY A 84 -4.19 -18.07 -2.96
CA GLY A 84 -3.30 -17.90 -4.10
C GLY A 84 -2.02 -18.71 -4.05
N ILE A 85 -1.01 -18.17 -4.68
CA ILE A 85 0.35 -18.70 -4.79
C ILE A 85 1.28 -17.69 -4.10
N PRO A 86 1.49 -17.81 -2.78
CA PRO A 86 2.22 -16.78 -1.99
C PRO A 86 3.72 -16.73 -2.29
N GLU A 87 4.28 -17.80 -2.81
CA GLU A 87 5.70 -17.89 -3.16
C GLU A 87 5.86 -18.21 -4.66
N TYR A 88 6.97 -17.74 -5.24
CA TYR A 88 7.21 -17.99 -6.66
C TYR A 88 7.27 -19.47 -7.01
N VAL A 89 6.30 -19.92 -7.80
CA VAL A 89 6.31 -21.22 -8.46
C VAL A 89 7.02 -21.09 -9.79
N GLN A 90 7.98 -21.99 -10.04
CA GLN A 90 8.74 -22.00 -11.28
C GLN A 90 7.90 -22.65 -12.39
N LEU A 91 7.43 -21.83 -13.34
CA LEU A 91 6.68 -22.30 -14.52
C LEU A 91 7.63 -22.83 -15.60
N LEU A 92 8.75 -22.14 -15.81
CA LEU A 92 9.83 -22.48 -16.74
C LEU A 92 11.17 -22.29 -16.03
N PRO A 93 12.29 -22.83 -16.52
CA PRO A 93 13.59 -22.72 -15.85
C PRO A 93 14.02 -21.31 -15.48
N ARG A 94 13.46 -20.28 -16.15
CA ARG A 94 13.78 -18.86 -15.93
C ARG A 94 12.55 -17.98 -15.70
N LEU A 95 11.39 -18.59 -15.45
CA LEU A 95 10.14 -17.85 -15.27
C LEU A 95 9.40 -18.38 -14.04
N GLY A 96 9.30 -17.55 -13.01
CA GLY A 96 8.50 -17.81 -11.81
C GLY A 96 7.27 -16.92 -11.78
N LEU A 97 6.18 -17.42 -11.20
CA LEU A 97 4.92 -16.72 -10.97
C LEU A 97 4.54 -16.81 -9.49
N LYS A 98 4.05 -15.73 -8.92
CA LYS A 98 3.27 -15.72 -7.68
C LYS A 98 2.08 -14.76 -7.83
N GLY A 99 1.08 -14.91 -6.98
CA GLY A 99 -0.06 -14.00 -6.95
C GLY A 99 -1.16 -14.48 -6.03
N GLU A 100 -1.88 -13.55 -5.47
CA GLU A 100 -2.90 -13.81 -4.46
C GLU A 100 -4.13 -12.92 -4.71
N ILE A 101 -5.27 -13.36 -4.18
CA ILE A 101 -6.54 -12.67 -4.25
C ILE A 101 -7.15 -12.72 -2.85
N SER A 102 -7.68 -11.59 -2.37
CA SER A 102 -8.37 -11.55 -1.10
C SER A 102 -9.64 -10.70 -1.12
N TYR A 103 -10.50 -10.99 -0.17
CA TYR A 103 -11.61 -10.16 0.25
C TYR A 103 -11.57 -9.95 1.76
N GLY A 104 -11.86 -8.73 2.19
CA GLY A 104 -11.84 -8.32 3.57
C GLY A 104 -12.82 -7.20 3.85
N TRP A 105 -12.66 -6.56 4.99
CA TRP A 105 -13.51 -5.45 5.41
C TRP A 105 -12.77 -4.50 6.35
N PHE A 106 -13.09 -3.21 6.24
CA PHE A 106 -12.61 -2.19 7.15
C PHE A 106 -13.35 -2.28 8.49
N THR A 107 -12.63 -2.12 9.59
CA THR A 107 -13.15 -2.33 10.96
C THR A 107 -13.25 -1.04 11.77
N ASP A 108 -13.02 0.11 11.16
CA ASP A 108 -12.84 1.40 11.81
C ASP A 108 -14.10 2.30 11.81
N ASN A 109 -15.28 1.74 11.56
CA ASN A 109 -16.55 2.49 11.50
C ASN A 109 -16.81 3.40 12.71
N LYS A 110 -16.52 2.87 13.94
CA LYS A 110 -16.69 3.64 15.18
C LYS A 110 -15.70 4.78 15.27
N TYR A 111 -14.43 4.50 14.95
CA TYR A 111 -13.37 5.49 14.92
C TYR A 111 -13.68 6.62 13.95
N GLN A 112 -14.07 6.29 12.70
CA GLN A 112 -14.45 7.29 11.70
C GLN A 112 -15.54 8.22 12.22
N ARG A 113 -16.64 7.67 12.75
CA ARG A 113 -17.75 8.44 13.31
C ARG A 113 -17.33 9.35 14.44
N GLU A 114 -16.48 8.88 15.37
CA GLU A 114 -15.97 9.67 16.49
C GLU A 114 -15.01 10.77 16.03
N GLN A 115 -14.18 10.49 15.03
CA GLN A 115 -13.21 11.44 14.48
C GLN A 115 -13.89 12.60 13.74
N VAL A 116 -14.86 12.30 12.89
CA VAL A 116 -15.53 13.33 12.06
C VAL A 116 -16.58 14.14 12.84
N GLY A 117 -17.14 13.56 13.91
CA GLY A 117 -18.23 14.17 14.66
C GLY A 117 -19.45 14.45 13.78
N GLU A 118 -20.07 15.63 13.95
CA GLU A 118 -21.21 16.09 13.13
C GLU A 118 -20.77 16.92 11.90
N LYS A 119 -19.49 17.21 11.79
CA LYS A 119 -18.97 18.18 10.80
C LYS A 119 -18.72 17.58 9.43
N TYR A 120 -18.26 16.32 9.39
CA TYR A 120 -17.88 15.65 8.16
C TYR A 120 -18.67 14.36 7.97
N TRP A 121 -18.56 13.77 6.79
CA TRP A 121 -19.12 12.47 6.48
C TRP A 121 -18.15 11.34 6.84
N TYR A 122 -18.69 10.16 7.04
CA TYR A 122 -17.91 8.94 7.28
C TYR A 122 -18.52 7.74 6.55
N THR A 123 -17.83 6.62 6.57
CA THR A 123 -18.34 5.39 5.95
C THR A 123 -18.55 4.28 6.96
N LYS A 124 -19.41 3.33 6.59
CA LYS A 124 -19.74 2.17 7.42
C LYS A 124 -19.78 0.91 6.57
N SER A 125 -19.24 -0.20 7.12
CA SER A 125 -19.28 -1.54 6.51
C SER A 125 -18.62 -1.59 5.13
N ILE A 126 -17.53 -0.82 4.95
CA ILE A 126 -16.73 -0.84 3.73
C ILE A 126 -16.04 -2.19 3.60
N LYS A 127 -16.09 -2.73 2.41
CA LYS A 127 -15.44 -3.97 2.01
C LYS A 127 -14.11 -3.67 1.35
N TYR A 128 -13.25 -4.66 1.35
CA TYR A 128 -11.93 -4.63 0.76
C TYR A 128 -11.77 -5.76 -0.24
N HIS A 129 -11.16 -5.47 -1.38
CA HIS A 129 -10.69 -6.46 -2.33
C HIS A 129 -9.24 -6.17 -2.70
N HIS A 130 -8.43 -7.20 -2.73
CA HIS A 130 -7.03 -7.15 -3.17
C HIS A 130 -6.75 -8.26 -4.17
N LYS A 131 -5.95 -7.94 -5.16
CA LYS A 131 -5.33 -8.92 -6.04
C LYS A 131 -3.94 -8.48 -6.42
N GLU A 132 -3.06 -9.45 -6.50
CA GLU A 132 -1.67 -9.23 -6.92
C GLU A 132 -1.18 -10.31 -7.85
N GLY A 133 -0.22 -9.94 -8.70
CA GLY A 133 0.48 -10.87 -9.57
C GLY A 133 1.90 -10.43 -9.81
N PHE A 134 2.86 -11.35 -9.73
CA PHE A 134 4.27 -11.09 -9.94
C PHE A 134 4.93 -12.14 -10.82
N LEU A 135 5.75 -11.67 -11.74
CA LEU A 135 6.61 -12.48 -12.59
C LEU A 135 8.05 -12.28 -12.15
N ARG A 136 8.79 -13.37 -12.07
CA ARG A 136 10.23 -13.36 -11.83
C ARG A 136 10.95 -13.97 -13.03
N ILE A 137 11.78 -13.17 -13.67
CA ILE A 137 12.55 -13.53 -14.85
C ILE A 137 14.01 -13.69 -14.45
N GLY A 138 14.62 -14.82 -14.81
CA GLY A 138 16.00 -15.18 -14.46
C GLY A 138 16.07 -16.49 -13.68
N ILE A 139 17.26 -17.05 -13.58
CA ILE A 139 17.50 -18.26 -12.77
C ILE A 139 17.36 -17.87 -11.29
N PRO A 140 16.61 -18.63 -10.47
CA PRO A 140 16.55 -18.39 -9.04
C PRO A 140 17.95 -18.31 -8.43
N LYS A 141 18.22 -17.22 -7.69
CA LYS A 141 19.55 -16.88 -7.14
C LYS A 141 20.67 -16.70 -8.19
N GLY A 142 20.32 -16.63 -9.48
CA GLY A 142 21.28 -16.34 -10.55
C GLY A 142 21.86 -14.91 -10.48
N LYS A 143 22.84 -14.65 -11.33
CA LYS A 143 23.56 -13.36 -11.38
C LYS A 143 22.63 -12.17 -11.64
N TRP A 144 21.61 -12.34 -12.48
CA TRP A 144 20.60 -11.35 -12.82
C TRP A 144 19.21 -11.89 -12.58
N GLN A 145 18.35 -11.08 -11.99
CA GLN A 145 16.95 -11.38 -11.76
C GLN A 145 16.13 -10.11 -11.94
N LEU A 146 15.06 -10.21 -12.71
CA LEU A 146 14.07 -9.15 -12.89
C LEU A 146 12.74 -9.63 -12.28
N GLU A 147 12.12 -8.80 -11.45
CA GLU A 147 10.79 -9.02 -10.90
C GLU A 147 9.88 -7.89 -11.38
N LEU A 148 8.76 -8.26 -11.96
CA LEU A 148 7.70 -7.38 -12.43
C LEU A 148 6.43 -7.75 -11.70
N GLY A 149 5.65 -6.79 -11.28
CA GLY A 149 4.41 -7.09 -10.58
C GLY A 149 3.42 -5.94 -10.56
N MET A 150 2.20 -6.28 -10.18
CA MET A 150 1.13 -5.31 -9.97
C MET A 150 0.30 -5.75 -8.78
N THR A 151 -0.10 -4.77 -7.97
CA THR A 151 -1.18 -4.92 -6.99
C THR A 151 -2.35 -4.03 -7.39
N LEU A 152 -3.54 -4.49 -7.13
CA LEU A 152 -4.77 -3.72 -7.28
C LEU A 152 -5.63 -3.91 -6.05
N ASP A 153 -5.94 -2.82 -5.40
CA ASP A 153 -6.67 -2.73 -4.15
C ASP A 153 -7.95 -1.92 -4.36
N THR A 154 -9.02 -2.30 -3.67
CA THR A 154 -10.31 -1.64 -3.83
C THR A 154 -11.05 -1.54 -2.51
N GLN A 155 -11.44 -0.31 -2.14
CA GLN A 155 -12.49 -0.09 -1.16
C GLN A 155 -13.83 -0.09 -1.90
N PHE A 156 -14.81 -0.88 -1.45
CA PHE A 156 -16.09 -0.96 -2.14
C PHE A 156 -17.25 -1.26 -1.19
N GLY A 157 -18.45 -0.95 -1.63
CA GLY A 157 -19.68 -1.23 -0.91
C GLY A 157 -19.81 -0.48 0.42
N GLY A 158 -20.71 -0.93 1.26
CA GLY A 158 -21.01 -0.26 2.52
C GLY A 158 -21.93 0.95 2.33
N TYR A 159 -21.79 1.93 3.22
CA TYR A 159 -22.64 3.11 3.27
C TYR A 159 -21.83 4.37 3.53
N LYS A 160 -22.15 5.45 2.82
CA LYS A 160 -21.69 6.80 3.13
C LYS A 160 -22.75 7.49 3.99
N ILE A 161 -22.34 8.07 5.11
CA ILE A 161 -23.21 8.71 6.09
C ILE A 161 -22.81 10.16 6.27
N GLY A 162 -23.73 11.07 5.99
CA GLY A 162 -23.50 12.52 6.02
C GLY A 162 -22.89 13.05 4.72
N GLY A 163 -22.92 14.39 4.58
CA GLY A 163 -22.48 15.09 3.38
C GLY A 163 -23.43 14.94 2.18
N SER A 164 -22.97 15.41 1.03
CA SER A 164 -23.68 15.18 -0.23
C SER A 164 -23.56 13.70 -0.67
N GLU A 165 -24.58 13.20 -1.36
CA GLU A 165 -24.63 11.82 -1.88
C GLU A 165 -24.45 10.73 -0.80
N SER A 166 -25.08 10.95 0.36
CA SER A 166 -25.22 9.90 1.39
C SER A 166 -26.03 8.74 0.86
N GLY A 167 -25.63 7.51 1.16
CA GLY A 167 -26.40 6.33 0.76
C GLY A 167 -25.60 5.05 0.65
N ASP A 168 -26.22 4.08 0.01
CA ASP A 168 -25.67 2.75 -0.25
C ASP A 168 -24.64 2.79 -1.39
N LEU A 169 -23.42 2.35 -1.11
CA LEU A 169 -22.31 2.26 -2.07
C LEU A 169 -22.25 0.89 -2.79
N GLY A 170 -23.29 0.07 -2.64
CA GLY A 170 -23.35 -1.26 -3.25
C GLY A 170 -22.99 -2.40 -2.30
N ASN A 171 -23.95 -3.32 -2.10
CA ASN A 171 -23.80 -4.43 -1.15
C ASN A 171 -24.18 -5.78 -1.74
N GLY A 172 -24.54 -5.83 -3.03
CA GLY A 172 -24.96 -7.03 -3.72
C GLY A 172 -23.79 -7.92 -4.16
N TRP A 173 -24.06 -9.20 -4.45
CA TRP A 173 -23.04 -10.12 -4.95
C TRP A 173 -22.41 -9.67 -6.29
N LYS A 174 -23.17 -8.94 -7.12
CA LYS A 174 -22.69 -8.37 -8.38
C LYS A 174 -21.56 -7.37 -8.17
N ASP A 175 -21.55 -6.69 -7.03
CA ASP A 175 -20.54 -5.68 -6.71
C ASP A 175 -19.18 -6.35 -6.46
N TYR A 176 -19.15 -7.55 -5.87
CA TYR A 176 -17.91 -8.35 -5.75
C TYR A 176 -17.34 -8.75 -7.12
N VAL A 177 -18.20 -9.08 -8.09
CA VAL A 177 -17.76 -9.42 -9.44
C VAL A 177 -17.25 -8.18 -10.18
N ARG A 178 -17.91 -7.03 -10.00
CA ARG A 178 -17.51 -5.76 -10.64
C ARG A 178 -16.15 -5.24 -10.15
N VAL A 179 -15.83 -5.43 -8.87
CA VAL A 179 -14.52 -5.03 -8.35
C VAL A 179 -13.43 -6.05 -8.71
N PHE A 180 -13.79 -7.30 -8.88
CA PHE A 180 -12.88 -8.31 -9.37
C PHE A 180 -12.48 -8.06 -10.84
N PHE A 181 -13.47 -7.79 -11.70
CA PHE A 181 -13.27 -7.33 -13.07
C PHE A 181 -13.69 -5.85 -13.11
N PRO A 182 -12.73 -4.89 -12.99
CA PRO A 182 -13.07 -3.48 -12.92
C PRO A 182 -14.05 -3.06 -14.00
N GLY A 183 -15.22 -2.61 -13.60
CA GLY A 183 -16.34 -2.22 -14.46
C GLY A 183 -17.11 -1.05 -13.88
N HIS A 184 -17.95 -0.43 -14.70
CA HIS A 184 -18.80 0.69 -14.29
C HIS A 184 -19.69 0.30 -13.10
N GLY A 185 -19.93 1.27 -12.21
CA GLY A 185 -20.84 1.14 -11.10
C GLY A 185 -22.29 0.92 -11.54
N ARG A 186 -23.17 0.79 -10.56
CA ARG A 186 -24.61 0.60 -10.79
C ARG A 186 -25.23 1.87 -11.33
N GLU A 187 -26.26 1.76 -12.19
CA GLU A 187 -27.00 2.91 -12.72
C GLU A 187 -27.73 3.71 -11.62
N ASP A 188 -28.14 3.04 -10.53
CA ASP A 188 -28.75 3.62 -9.34
C ASP A 188 -27.73 3.98 -8.22
N GLY A 189 -26.44 3.85 -8.50
CA GLY A 189 -25.35 4.15 -7.58
C GLY A 189 -24.87 5.61 -7.65
N PRO A 190 -23.79 5.94 -6.91
CA PRO A 190 -23.16 7.25 -6.97
C PRO A 190 -22.75 7.62 -8.40
N VAL A 191 -22.99 8.88 -8.79
CA VAL A 191 -22.73 9.35 -10.18
C VAL A 191 -21.29 9.11 -10.61
N GLY A 192 -20.32 9.34 -9.72
CA GLY A 192 -18.90 9.11 -10.02
C GLY A 192 -18.56 7.64 -10.28
N GLU A 193 -19.15 6.71 -9.54
CA GLU A 193 -18.95 5.27 -9.77
C GLU A 193 -19.67 4.76 -11.02
N HIS A 194 -20.83 5.33 -11.33
CA HIS A 194 -21.57 5.00 -12.56
C HIS A 194 -20.80 5.43 -13.81
N LEU A 195 -20.18 6.61 -13.77
CA LEU A 195 -19.41 7.15 -14.91
C LEU A 195 -18.00 6.56 -15.04
N ALA A 196 -17.42 6.05 -13.94
CA ALA A 196 -16.07 5.50 -13.90
C ALA A 196 -16.09 4.00 -13.52
N PHE A 197 -15.54 3.68 -12.35
CA PHE A 197 -15.51 2.32 -11.82
C PHE A 197 -16.20 2.27 -10.47
N GLN A 198 -16.82 1.14 -10.16
CA GLN A 198 -17.42 0.93 -8.84
C GLN A 198 -16.33 0.71 -7.79
N GLY A 199 -16.30 1.59 -6.77
CA GLY A 199 -15.32 1.55 -5.69
C GLY A 199 -14.13 2.50 -5.87
N ASN A 200 -13.33 2.59 -4.85
CA ASN A 200 -12.06 3.33 -4.84
C ASN A 200 -10.93 2.37 -5.19
N PHE A 201 -10.50 2.38 -6.43
CA PHE A 201 -9.39 1.58 -6.95
C PHE A 201 -8.08 2.32 -6.76
N LEU A 202 -7.07 1.61 -6.30
CA LEU A 202 -5.69 2.07 -6.29
C LEU A 202 -4.75 0.86 -6.34
N GLY A 203 -3.51 1.09 -6.64
CA GLY A 203 -2.53 0.01 -6.67
C GLY A 203 -1.13 0.50 -6.99
N SER A 204 -0.27 -0.45 -7.24
CA SER A 204 1.12 -0.20 -7.62
C SER A 204 1.57 -1.14 -8.72
N GLU A 205 2.38 -0.62 -9.61
CA GLU A 205 3.19 -1.39 -10.55
C GLU A 205 4.63 -1.45 -10.04
N TYR A 206 5.18 -2.64 -10.03
CA TYR A 206 6.50 -2.92 -9.46
C TYR A 206 7.48 -3.38 -10.51
N ILE A 207 8.68 -2.84 -10.43
CA ILE A 207 9.85 -3.31 -11.15
C ILE A 207 10.99 -3.43 -10.14
N LYS A 208 11.62 -4.61 -10.05
CA LYS A 208 12.84 -4.79 -9.26
C LYS A 208 13.86 -5.58 -10.06
N MET A 209 15.03 -4.99 -10.26
CA MET A 209 16.18 -5.66 -10.87
C MET A 209 17.22 -5.94 -9.82
N THR A 210 17.63 -7.19 -9.71
CA THR A 210 18.64 -7.63 -8.75
C THR A 210 19.87 -8.17 -9.47
N TYR A 211 21.04 -7.67 -9.08
CA TYR A 211 22.35 -8.13 -9.54
C TYR A 211 23.12 -8.77 -8.39
N ARG A 212 23.58 -10.00 -8.60
CA ARG A 212 24.40 -10.78 -7.66
C ARG A 212 25.74 -11.08 -8.29
N PRO A 213 26.74 -10.21 -8.14
CA PRO A 213 28.08 -10.44 -8.72
C PRO A 213 28.76 -11.65 -8.09
N LYS A 214 28.48 -11.89 -6.81
CA LYS A 214 28.96 -13.01 -5.99
C LYS A 214 27.79 -13.52 -5.13
N GLU A 215 27.93 -14.71 -4.56
CA GLU A 215 26.89 -15.30 -3.70
C GLU A 215 26.70 -14.58 -2.36
N ASN A 216 27.68 -13.78 -1.95
CA ASN A 216 27.72 -13.15 -0.64
C ASN A 216 26.98 -11.81 -0.57
N PHE A 217 26.64 -11.16 -1.68
CA PHE A 217 25.88 -9.92 -1.68
C PHE A 217 25.05 -9.71 -2.95
N SER A 218 24.09 -8.83 -2.87
CA SER A 218 23.26 -8.37 -3.99
C SER A 218 23.08 -6.86 -3.97
N ILE A 219 22.90 -6.30 -5.16
CA ILE A 219 22.49 -4.93 -5.36
C ILE A 219 21.18 -4.98 -6.15
N SER A 220 20.15 -4.28 -5.69
CA SER A 220 18.88 -4.18 -6.39
C SER A 220 18.53 -2.72 -6.65
N ALA A 221 17.90 -2.45 -7.79
CA ALA A 221 17.20 -1.20 -8.05
C ALA A 221 15.72 -1.52 -8.23
N TYR A 222 14.84 -0.67 -7.73
CA TYR A 222 13.40 -0.90 -7.80
C TYR A 222 12.59 0.38 -7.95
N LEU A 223 11.38 0.19 -8.47
CA LEU A 223 10.33 1.19 -8.59
C LEU A 223 9.03 0.58 -8.07
N ASP A 224 8.32 1.34 -7.23
CA ASP A 224 6.93 1.15 -6.84
C ASP A 224 6.16 2.36 -7.36
N ASN A 225 5.49 2.20 -8.52
CA ASN A 225 4.76 3.27 -9.20
C ASN A 225 3.28 3.18 -8.87
N HIS A 226 2.81 4.12 -8.06
CA HIS A 226 1.42 4.18 -7.60
C HIS A 226 0.46 4.66 -8.70
N PHE A 227 -0.76 4.15 -8.65
CA PHE A 227 -1.89 4.63 -9.44
C PHE A 227 -3.19 4.58 -8.63
N ASP A 228 -4.04 5.61 -8.79
CA ASP A 228 -5.41 5.65 -8.26
C ASP A 228 -6.43 5.41 -9.38
N ASP A 229 -6.04 5.65 -10.64
CA ASP A 229 -6.89 5.47 -11.79
C ASP A 229 -6.09 5.16 -13.08
N PHE A 230 -6.81 5.18 -14.19
CA PHE A 230 -6.21 4.91 -15.51
C PHE A 230 -5.20 5.96 -15.96
N SER A 231 -5.28 7.21 -15.47
CA SER A 231 -4.33 8.28 -15.81
C SER A 231 -2.91 7.89 -15.40
N ALA A 232 -2.75 7.44 -14.16
CA ALA A 232 -1.46 7.01 -13.63
C ALA A 232 -0.99 5.68 -14.23
N MET A 233 -1.89 4.71 -14.49
CA MET A 233 -1.57 3.48 -15.24
C MET A 233 -1.04 3.80 -16.64
N ALA A 234 -1.58 4.84 -17.32
CA ALA A 234 -1.10 5.33 -18.61
C ALA A 234 0.20 6.16 -18.52
N LYS A 235 0.83 6.22 -17.34
CA LYS A 235 2.09 6.94 -17.06
C LYS A 235 2.00 8.46 -17.22
N LEU A 236 0.82 9.04 -17.07
CA LEU A 236 0.66 10.49 -17.02
C LEU A 236 1.15 11.10 -15.70
N ASN A 237 1.35 10.29 -14.68
CA ASN A 237 1.92 10.66 -13.39
C ASN A 237 3.46 10.86 -13.41
N GLY A 238 4.10 10.70 -14.57
CA GLY A 238 5.51 11.01 -14.77
C GLY A 238 6.47 10.21 -13.87
N TRP A 239 7.18 10.91 -13.00
CA TRP A 239 8.17 10.31 -12.08
C TRP A 239 7.59 9.96 -10.70
N ASP A 240 6.28 10.09 -10.49
CA ASP A 240 5.67 9.75 -9.20
C ASP A 240 5.85 8.25 -8.89
N GLY A 241 6.18 7.97 -7.66
CA GLY A 241 6.48 6.62 -7.16
C GLY A 241 7.59 6.63 -6.12
N LEU A 242 7.94 5.44 -5.67
CA LEU A 242 9.06 5.17 -4.79
C LEU A 242 10.18 4.50 -5.60
N TRP A 243 11.29 5.21 -5.74
CA TRP A 243 12.51 4.76 -6.42
C TRP A 243 13.53 4.36 -5.39
N GLY A 244 14.10 3.18 -5.50
CA GLY A 244 15.04 2.71 -4.49
C GLY A 244 16.20 1.91 -5.04
N VAL A 245 17.29 1.95 -4.27
CA VAL A 245 18.46 1.10 -4.45
C VAL A 245 18.72 0.39 -3.13
N GLU A 246 18.94 -0.91 -3.18
CA GLU A 246 19.22 -1.77 -2.04
C GLU A 246 20.56 -2.49 -2.22
N TYR A 247 21.42 -2.42 -1.21
CA TYR A 247 22.54 -3.32 -0.99
C TYR A 247 22.19 -4.30 0.12
N LYS A 248 22.40 -5.58 -0.09
CA LYS A 248 22.19 -6.63 0.91
C LYS A 248 23.33 -7.63 0.89
N SER A 249 23.97 -7.81 2.04
CA SER A 249 24.99 -8.84 2.28
C SER A 249 24.38 -10.04 3.02
N ASN A 250 24.86 -11.22 2.70
CA ASN A 250 24.50 -12.46 3.40
C ASN A 250 25.46 -12.78 4.56
N HIS A 251 26.49 -11.95 4.73
CA HIS A 251 27.49 -12.11 5.78
C HIS A 251 27.24 -11.10 6.92
N ARG A 252 27.55 -11.52 8.13
CA ARG A 252 27.64 -10.62 9.29
C ARG A 252 28.80 -9.67 9.10
N GLN A 253 28.51 -8.39 9.16
CA GLN A 253 29.51 -7.32 9.04
C GLN A 253 28.94 -6.01 9.56
N ALA A 254 29.82 -5.03 9.78
CA ALA A 254 29.40 -3.72 10.31
C ALA A 254 28.27 -3.05 9.51
N ILE A 255 28.20 -3.30 8.20
CA ILE A 255 27.08 -2.86 7.34
C ILE A 255 26.68 -4.04 6.46
N ASN A 256 25.54 -4.64 6.75
CA ASN A 256 25.00 -5.78 6.00
C ASN A 256 23.76 -5.45 5.15
N GLY A 257 23.19 -4.27 5.32
CA GLY A 257 22.07 -3.75 4.54
C GLY A 257 22.14 -2.23 4.39
N ILE A 258 21.84 -1.73 3.19
CA ILE A 258 21.62 -0.31 2.91
C ILE A 258 20.45 -0.20 1.95
N VAL A 259 19.54 0.73 2.23
CA VAL A 259 18.45 1.13 1.33
C VAL A 259 18.48 2.64 1.20
N ILE A 260 18.46 3.13 -0.02
CA ILE A 260 18.32 4.55 -0.36
C ILE A 260 17.09 4.69 -1.21
N GLU A 261 16.14 5.53 -0.80
CA GLU A 261 14.88 5.73 -1.51
C GLU A 261 14.60 7.21 -1.77
N TYR A 262 13.99 7.46 -2.92
CA TYR A 262 13.39 8.74 -3.27
C TYR A 262 11.90 8.51 -3.56
N LEU A 263 11.05 9.20 -2.79
CA LEU A 263 9.59 9.20 -2.95
C LEU A 263 9.16 10.52 -3.58
N GLN A 264 8.30 10.43 -4.60
CA GLN A 264 7.64 11.58 -5.20
C GLN A 264 6.17 11.28 -5.46
N THR A 265 5.29 12.24 -5.13
CA THR A 265 3.85 12.23 -5.42
C THR A 265 3.37 13.62 -5.88
N THR A 266 4.25 14.40 -6.51
CA THR A 266 3.94 15.82 -6.80
C THR A 266 3.36 16.06 -8.18
N ASN A 267 3.45 15.09 -9.10
CA ASN A 267 2.91 15.21 -10.45
C ASN A 267 1.40 14.94 -10.50
N MET A 268 0.95 13.82 -9.91
CA MET A 268 -0.47 13.43 -9.82
C MET A 268 -1.20 13.55 -11.16
N SER A 269 -0.61 12.94 -12.21
CA SER A 269 -1.13 12.93 -13.59
C SER A 269 -1.27 14.32 -14.25
N GLY A 270 -0.48 15.29 -13.76
CA GLY A 270 -0.42 16.64 -14.32
C GLY A 270 -1.62 17.53 -13.95
N PRO A 271 -1.80 18.64 -14.63
CA PRO A 271 -2.89 19.57 -14.37
C PRO A 271 -4.25 18.99 -14.75
N LEU A 272 -5.31 19.47 -14.10
CA LEU A 272 -6.69 19.12 -14.44
C LEU A 272 -6.98 19.50 -15.90
N HIS A 273 -7.53 18.57 -16.66
CA HIS A 273 -7.99 18.79 -18.04
C HIS A 273 -9.32 18.08 -18.27
N GLY A 274 -10.10 18.55 -19.24
CA GLY A 274 -11.40 17.96 -19.55
C GLY A 274 -11.26 16.57 -20.19
N LEU A 275 -12.13 15.65 -19.84
CA LEU A 275 -12.16 14.28 -20.37
C LEU A 275 -12.24 14.22 -21.90
N GLN A 276 -12.82 15.26 -22.55
CA GLN A 276 -12.95 15.36 -24.00
C GLN A 276 -11.64 15.68 -24.72
N ASN A 277 -10.68 16.26 -24.00
CA ASN A 277 -9.40 16.69 -24.55
C ASN A 277 -8.23 15.79 -24.11
N SER A 278 -8.52 14.61 -23.54
CA SER A 278 -7.46 13.73 -23.08
C SER A 278 -6.78 13.03 -24.26
N VAL A 279 -5.47 13.06 -24.28
CA VAL A 279 -4.63 12.38 -25.30
C VAL A 279 -4.71 10.87 -25.15
N VAL A 280 -5.01 10.37 -23.95
CA VAL A 280 -5.05 8.96 -23.59
C VAL A 280 -6.39 8.64 -22.93
N GLY A 281 -7.39 8.31 -23.73
CA GLY A 281 -8.69 7.87 -23.23
C GLY A 281 -9.37 8.87 -22.27
N LYS A 282 -10.20 8.41 -21.38
CA LYS A 282 -10.96 9.23 -20.43
C LYS A 282 -10.15 9.59 -19.18
N THR A 283 -9.02 10.29 -19.33
CA THR A 283 -8.19 10.76 -18.23
C THR A 283 -8.53 12.20 -17.84
N GLY A 284 -8.51 12.53 -16.57
CA GLY A 284 -8.85 13.85 -16.04
C GLY A 284 -7.67 14.70 -15.58
N GLY A 285 -6.55 14.08 -15.22
CA GLY A 285 -5.42 14.73 -14.56
C GLY A 285 -5.76 15.18 -13.13
N ALA A 286 -4.79 15.78 -12.45
CA ALA A 286 -4.87 16.27 -11.08
C ALA A 286 -5.40 15.20 -10.10
N ASP A 287 -4.90 13.96 -10.22
CA ASP A 287 -5.24 12.86 -9.33
C ASP A 287 -4.95 13.28 -7.88
N ASN A 288 -5.86 12.97 -6.98
CA ASN A 288 -5.73 13.34 -5.58
C ASN A 288 -5.41 12.08 -4.75
N TYR A 289 -4.19 11.56 -4.90
CA TYR A 289 -3.77 10.28 -4.37
C TYR A 289 -4.25 10.02 -2.96
N TYR A 290 -4.78 8.81 -2.74
CA TYR A 290 -5.34 8.30 -1.49
C TYR A 290 -6.63 8.97 -1.03
N ASN A 291 -7.15 9.99 -1.71
CA ASN A 291 -8.43 10.61 -1.45
C ASN A 291 -9.51 10.11 -2.39
N ASN A 292 -10.75 10.05 -1.89
CA ASN A 292 -11.91 9.68 -2.70
C ASN A 292 -13.15 10.46 -2.26
N GLY A 293 -14.09 10.68 -3.16
CA GLY A 293 -15.34 11.41 -2.87
C GLY A 293 -16.38 10.59 -2.10
N TYR A 294 -16.26 9.26 -2.11
CA TYR A 294 -17.23 8.33 -1.51
C TYR A 294 -16.64 7.51 -0.36
N TYR A 295 -15.32 7.37 -0.29
CA TYR A 295 -14.58 6.65 0.74
C TYR A 295 -13.63 7.60 1.46
N PRO A 296 -13.33 7.38 2.77
CA PRO A 296 -12.55 8.32 3.57
C PRO A 296 -11.05 8.36 3.23
N GLY A 297 -10.68 7.83 2.07
CA GLY A 297 -9.31 7.72 1.61
C GLY A 297 -8.65 6.40 1.99
N TRP A 298 -7.39 6.23 1.58
CA TRP A 298 -6.63 5.00 1.77
C TRP A 298 -6.01 4.94 3.17
N ALA A 299 -6.89 4.90 4.18
CA ALA A 299 -6.53 4.86 5.60
C ALA A 299 -7.36 3.82 6.35
N HIS A 300 -6.82 3.29 7.43
CA HIS A 300 -7.52 2.39 8.35
C HIS A 300 -7.20 2.82 9.79
N TRP A 301 -8.24 3.06 10.59
CA TRP A 301 -8.13 3.67 11.92
C TRP A 301 -7.39 5.03 11.90
N GLY A 302 -7.60 5.81 10.83
CA GLY A 302 -6.99 7.11 10.63
C GLY A 302 -5.52 7.10 10.22
N MET A 303 -4.86 5.94 10.18
CA MET A 303 -3.48 5.80 9.72
C MET A 303 -3.45 5.45 8.23
N ALA A 304 -2.56 6.10 7.48
CA ALA A 304 -2.32 5.79 6.08
C ALA A 304 -1.90 4.32 5.92
N ILE A 305 -2.54 3.59 5.02
CA ILE A 305 -2.14 2.24 4.62
C ILE A 305 -0.88 2.32 3.75
N ALA A 306 -0.76 3.41 3.01
CA ALA A 306 0.37 3.79 2.18
C ALA A 306 1.62 4.21 2.99
N ASN A 307 2.62 4.73 2.27
CA ASN A 307 3.92 5.14 2.83
C ASN A 307 3.75 6.13 4.01
N PRO A 308 4.39 5.89 5.16
CA PRO A 308 4.26 6.71 6.37
C PRO A 308 4.84 8.13 6.23
N LEU A 309 5.61 8.43 5.16
CA LEU A 309 6.07 9.78 4.86
C LEU A 309 4.97 10.68 4.29
N ILE A 310 3.79 10.12 4.02
CA ILE A 310 2.57 10.82 3.66
C ILE A 310 1.72 10.96 4.93
N ALA A 311 1.43 12.19 5.33
CA ALA A 311 0.77 12.48 6.59
C ALA A 311 -0.61 11.81 6.69
N SER A 312 -0.79 10.99 7.70
CA SER A 312 -2.02 10.24 7.96
C SER A 312 -3.17 11.15 8.42
N PRO A 313 -4.43 10.86 8.04
CA PRO A 313 -5.60 11.64 8.45
C PRO A 313 -5.79 11.79 9.96
N ILE A 314 -5.30 10.87 10.78
CA ILE A 314 -5.37 10.96 12.25
C ILE A 314 -4.75 12.23 12.81
N TYR A 315 -3.84 12.85 12.08
CA TYR A 315 -3.18 14.12 12.48
C TYR A 315 -3.98 15.35 12.08
N ASN A 316 -5.12 15.23 11.42
CA ASN A 316 -6.00 16.33 11.06
C ASN A 316 -6.73 16.86 12.30
N LYS A 317 -6.37 18.06 12.76
CA LYS A 317 -6.93 18.68 13.97
C LYS A 317 -8.42 19.01 13.86
N ASP A 318 -8.95 19.12 12.67
CA ASP A 318 -10.36 19.46 12.41
C ASP A 318 -11.28 18.25 12.27
N GLY A 319 -10.74 17.02 12.39
CA GLY A 319 -11.49 15.79 12.30
C GLY A 319 -11.75 15.27 10.88
N ASP A 320 -11.31 15.99 9.85
CA ASP A 320 -11.43 15.55 8.46
C ASP A 320 -10.58 14.29 8.21
N MET A 321 -11.16 13.28 7.57
CA MET A 321 -10.50 12.00 7.26
C MET A 321 -9.71 12.03 5.95
N SER A 322 -9.68 13.15 5.23
CA SER A 322 -8.93 13.27 3.98
C SER A 322 -7.42 13.45 4.20
N PHE A 323 -6.64 12.98 3.22
CA PHE A 323 -5.21 13.27 3.15
C PHE A 323 -5.00 14.73 2.71
N LYS A 324 -4.49 15.57 3.60
CA LYS A 324 -4.27 17.02 3.35
C LYS A 324 -2.89 17.31 2.78
N TYR A 325 -1.97 16.37 2.86
CA TYR A 325 -0.55 16.55 2.53
C TYR A 325 -0.04 15.35 1.72
N ASN A 326 -0.68 15.06 0.59
CA ASN A 326 -0.37 13.91 -0.24
C ASN A 326 0.58 14.22 -1.41
N ARG A 327 0.90 15.50 -1.67
CA ARG A 327 1.94 15.91 -2.60
C ARG A 327 3.27 16.03 -1.86
N VAL A 328 4.12 15.03 -1.98
CA VAL A 328 5.32 14.85 -1.18
C VAL A 328 6.53 14.60 -2.07
N LYS A 329 7.70 15.09 -1.66
CA LYS A 329 9.02 14.60 -2.08
C LYS A 329 9.79 14.23 -0.83
N ALA A 330 10.38 13.03 -0.81
CA ALA A 330 11.15 12.58 0.33
C ALA A 330 12.41 11.83 -0.09
N LEU A 331 13.42 11.89 0.77
CA LEU A 331 14.60 11.05 0.73
C LEU A 331 14.60 10.18 1.98
N HIS A 332 14.93 8.92 1.82
CA HIS A 332 15.04 7.96 2.90
C HIS A 332 16.34 7.16 2.79
N LEU A 333 16.97 6.95 3.93
CA LEU A 333 18.15 6.11 4.11
C LEU A 333 17.88 5.13 5.25
N GLY A 334 17.90 3.84 4.94
CA GLY A 334 17.87 2.77 5.92
C GLY A 334 19.18 2.00 5.89
N TRP A 335 19.74 1.65 7.04
CA TRP A 335 20.92 0.78 7.07
C TRP A 335 20.92 -0.11 8.30
N SER A 336 21.56 -1.25 8.17
CA SER A 336 21.69 -2.24 9.23
C SER A 336 23.07 -2.89 9.21
N GLY A 337 23.44 -3.45 10.34
CA GLY A 337 24.70 -4.17 10.50
C GLY A 337 24.80 -4.90 11.83
N ASP A 338 25.90 -5.61 11.97
CA ASP A 338 26.23 -6.35 13.20
C ASP A 338 27.41 -5.67 13.89
N ILE A 339 27.24 -5.24 15.13
CA ILE A 339 28.31 -4.69 15.98
C ILE A 339 29.17 -5.83 16.53
N SER A 340 28.49 -6.93 16.90
CA SER A 340 29.14 -8.16 17.40
C SER A 340 28.29 -9.38 17.02
N SER A 341 28.66 -10.57 17.50
CA SER A 341 27.86 -11.79 17.32
C SER A 341 26.46 -11.71 17.97
N GLU A 342 26.29 -10.84 18.96
CA GLU A 342 25.07 -10.73 19.77
C GLU A 342 24.29 -9.46 19.48
N TRP A 343 24.94 -8.42 18.96
CA TRP A 343 24.33 -7.10 18.77
C TRP A 343 24.21 -6.77 17.29
N ARG A 344 22.97 -6.53 16.88
CA ARG A 344 22.61 -6.01 15.56
C ARG A 344 21.93 -4.65 15.70
N TYR A 345 22.13 -3.78 14.74
CA TYR A 345 21.47 -2.48 14.68
C TYR A 345 20.72 -2.27 13.39
N VAL A 346 19.69 -1.47 13.46
CA VAL A 346 18.93 -0.92 12.33
C VAL A 346 18.74 0.57 12.57
N ALA A 347 19.00 1.36 11.56
CA ALA A 347 18.78 2.79 11.62
C ALA A 347 18.06 3.27 10.36
N LYS A 348 17.17 4.24 10.51
CA LYS A 348 16.41 4.87 9.43
C LYS A 348 16.44 6.38 9.60
N LEU A 349 16.66 7.09 8.50
CA LEU A 349 16.62 8.54 8.44
C LEU A 349 15.78 8.96 7.23
N SER A 350 14.81 9.83 7.44
CA SER A 350 13.98 10.35 6.36
C SER A 350 13.87 11.86 6.44
N HIS A 351 13.86 12.48 5.28
CA HIS A 351 13.54 13.90 5.13
C HIS A 351 12.44 14.04 4.08
N ASN A 352 11.37 14.77 4.41
CA ASN A 352 10.27 14.99 3.49
C ASN A 352 9.89 16.48 3.41
N ARG A 353 9.30 16.85 2.28
CA ARG A 353 8.65 18.12 2.05
C ARG A 353 7.31 17.88 1.37
N THR A 354 6.29 18.65 1.78
CA THR A 354 4.93 18.54 1.24
C THR A 354 4.44 19.84 0.65
N TRP A 355 3.53 19.74 -0.33
CA TRP A 355 2.90 20.85 -1.04
C TRP A 355 1.37 20.81 -0.95
N GLY A 356 0.81 20.18 0.08
CA GLY A 356 -0.64 20.04 0.23
C GLY A 356 -1.24 18.99 -0.71
N THR A 357 -2.36 19.31 -1.33
CA THR A 357 -3.03 18.49 -2.35
C THR A 357 -3.10 19.24 -3.69
N PRO A 358 -3.46 18.57 -4.81
CA PRO A 358 -3.68 19.26 -6.09
C PRO A 358 -4.75 20.37 -6.00
N HIS A 359 -5.80 20.12 -5.21
CA HIS A 359 -6.96 21.02 -5.07
C HIS A 359 -6.78 22.07 -3.95
N ARG A 360 -5.82 21.85 -3.03
CA ARG A 360 -5.48 22.77 -1.93
C ARG A 360 -3.97 22.82 -1.76
N PRO A 361 -3.26 23.46 -2.69
CA PRO A 361 -1.81 23.59 -2.60
C PRO A 361 -1.43 24.50 -1.43
N ILE A 362 -0.37 24.13 -0.71
CA ILE A 362 0.25 25.03 0.27
C ILE A 362 1.06 26.05 -0.51
N CYS A 363 0.61 27.30 -0.56
CA CYS A 363 1.45 28.43 -0.92
C CYS A 363 2.40 28.69 0.24
N LEU A 364 3.70 28.63 -0.01
CA LEU A 364 4.68 29.27 0.86
C LEU A 364 4.47 30.78 0.69
N LEU A 365 3.60 31.36 1.50
CA LEU A 365 3.63 32.80 1.72
C LEU A 365 4.98 33.07 2.39
N TYR A 366 5.90 33.60 1.62
CA TYR A 366 7.02 34.36 2.19
C TYR A 366 6.40 35.54 2.92
N THR A 367 6.16 35.42 4.22
CA THR A 367 6.07 36.58 5.07
C THR A 367 7.49 37.12 5.14
N SER A 368 7.82 38.06 4.26
CA SER A 368 8.91 38.97 4.48
C SER A 368 8.65 39.59 5.83
N PRO A 369 9.59 39.56 6.79
CA PRO A 369 9.47 40.39 7.96
C PRO A 369 9.41 41.83 7.43
N SER A 370 8.29 42.47 7.67
CA SER A 370 8.18 43.92 7.48
C SER A 370 9.21 44.60 8.40
N PRO A 371 9.97 45.60 7.91
CA PRO A 371 10.94 46.31 8.71
C PRO A 371 10.32 47.02 9.89
#